data_75b8961ddf2490535d402a6620f9ec15
#
_entry.id   75b8961ddf2490535d402a6620f9ec15
#
_cell.length_a   1.000
_cell.length_b   1.000
_cell.length_c   1.000
_cell.angle_alpha   90.00
_cell.angle_beta   90.00
_cell.angle_gamma   90.00
#
_symmetry.space_group_name_H-M   'P 1'
#
loop_
_entity.id
_entity.type
_entity.pdbx_description
1 polymer ?
#
loop_
_entity_poly.entity_id
_entity_poly.type
_entity_poly.pdbx_seq_one_letter_code
_entity_poly.pdbx_strand_id
1 'polypeptide(L)'
;MAAPFAFEHRAEFLPESSDDLLRSIPAAPGVFALRGADPAAEPYLTRAADLRRRLRRLLAPPEALDENGQPVPSKRLNLRARIHWIEWTRTGSDFESTLLLYRAARSAFGPDEARRRLRLHAPYVLRITMSQPHPRVYSTNRLSKKSLRESFGPFPSRATAERYCDAVLDLFLLRRCYEDLEPYPEHPGCVYGEMNKCMQPCKEGNPQACTPEQYAREAQRVFDFFLTRGQSLLDEVAAQRDAASEAMDFEAAAALHKQWEKVRAASLQADELVRPIDQLRALILQEAAPLEDETRPEAAAVFLFQHGHLCGPQRLSTLGVRAVREQTAVGSSLFAQPLMLAPIPLNEPAPIQIAQNNPVILSEGPERAGRVEGPQPKNPEGPPTTQTAPSFLATTPEDRARAAIDALAMHTESAPDMAEFCDHLSLLRRWYYRPEKQRAGEVFLPTPDGAWPIRRILNGAARVALGPPAPISPADREAAKALKTRIIHAGREGVEREVPLLPKRPRTRKAVTPDDLV
;
A
#
# COMPACT_ATOMS: atom_id res chain seq x y z
N MET A 1 9.50 -28.21 -3.39
CA MET A 1 10.58 -27.21 -3.50
C MET A 1 10.07 -26.10 -4.41
N ALA A 2 10.16 -24.83 -3.99
CA ALA A 2 9.82 -23.71 -4.88
C ALA A 2 10.80 -23.72 -6.09
N ALA A 3 10.27 -23.35 -7.27
CA ALA A 3 11.11 -23.23 -8.47
C ALA A 3 12.26 -22.23 -8.22
N PRO A 4 13.49 -22.51 -8.71
CA PRO A 4 14.61 -21.60 -8.56
C PRO A 4 14.28 -20.26 -9.21
N PHE A 5 14.71 -19.16 -8.59
CA PHE A 5 14.56 -17.82 -9.17
C PHE A 5 15.37 -17.74 -10.48
N ALA A 6 14.72 -17.34 -11.55
CA ALA A 6 15.35 -17.13 -12.85
C ALA A 6 15.37 -15.64 -13.19
N PHE A 7 16.51 -15.14 -13.65
CA PHE A 7 16.61 -13.79 -14.20
C PHE A 7 16.04 -13.78 -15.64
N GLU A 8 15.48 -12.65 -16.06
CA GLU A 8 14.94 -12.48 -17.42
C GLU A 8 16.01 -12.54 -18.51
N HIS A 9 17.20 -12.03 -18.18
CA HIS A 9 18.32 -11.96 -19.11
C HIS A 9 19.56 -12.60 -18.50
N ARG A 10 20.32 -13.29 -19.37
CA ARG A 10 21.61 -13.87 -19.04
C ARG A 10 22.57 -13.68 -20.22
N ALA A 11 23.77 -13.22 -19.96
CA ALA A 11 24.80 -13.05 -20.95
C ALA A 11 26.16 -13.51 -20.43
N GLU A 12 26.96 -14.09 -21.31
CA GLU A 12 28.36 -14.43 -21.04
C GLU A 12 29.20 -13.15 -21.04
N PHE A 13 30.07 -13.05 -20.06
CA PHE A 13 30.97 -11.91 -19.93
C PHE A 13 32.36 -12.27 -20.45
N LEU A 14 32.68 -11.74 -21.61
CA LEU A 14 34.02 -11.83 -22.21
C LEU A 14 34.71 -10.46 -22.03
N PRO A 15 35.89 -10.40 -21.39
CA PRO A 15 36.59 -9.13 -21.18
C PRO A 15 36.84 -8.34 -22.47
N GLU A 16 37.08 -9.03 -23.57
CA GLU A 16 37.40 -8.44 -24.87
C GLU A 16 36.20 -7.71 -25.51
N SER A 17 34.99 -8.27 -25.39
CA SER A 17 33.73 -7.69 -25.91
C SER A 17 32.87 -7.02 -24.86
N SER A 18 33.45 -6.73 -23.69
CA SER A 18 32.70 -6.20 -22.53
C SER A 18 31.99 -4.89 -22.80
N ASP A 19 32.54 -4.01 -23.64
CA ASP A 19 31.95 -2.68 -23.88
C ASP A 19 30.63 -2.77 -24.65
N ASP A 20 30.53 -3.67 -25.62
CA ASP A 20 29.31 -3.87 -26.41
C ASP A 20 28.22 -4.51 -25.53
N LEU A 21 28.58 -5.53 -24.75
CA LEU A 21 27.66 -6.12 -23.77
C LEU A 21 27.16 -5.09 -22.78
N LEU A 22 28.04 -4.28 -22.19
CA LEU A 22 27.65 -3.26 -21.24
C LEU A 22 26.84 -2.09 -21.85
N ARG A 23 26.94 -1.87 -23.18
CA ARG A 23 26.05 -0.95 -23.90
C ARG A 23 24.66 -1.53 -24.13
N SER A 24 24.55 -2.84 -24.38
CA SER A 24 23.24 -3.50 -24.55
C SER A 24 22.42 -3.56 -23.27
N ILE A 25 23.06 -3.62 -22.10
CA ILE A 25 22.35 -3.61 -20.82
C ILE A 25 21.64 -2.26 -20.60
N PRO A 26 20.36 -2.25 -20.22
CA PRO A 26 19.59 -1.02 -20.09
C PRO A 26 20.10 -0.13 -18.94
N ALA A 27 20.06 1.19 -19.14
CA ALA A 27 20.28 2.19 -18.08
C ALA A 27 18.98 2.38 -17.27
N ALA A 28 18.59 1.33 -16.54
CA ALA A 28 17.33 1.25 -15.80
C ALA A 28 17.56 0.59 -14.43
N PRO A 29 16.63 0.78 -13.47
CA PRO A 29 16.67 0.06 -12.22
C PRO A 29 16.56 -1.46 -12.43
N GLY A 30 17.15 -2.22 -11.52
CA GLY A 30 17.03 -3.67 -11.59
C GLY A 30 17.86 -4.42 -10.55
N VAL A 31 17.75 -5.73 -10.63
CA VAL A 31 18.52 -6.69 -9.84
C VAL A 31 19.42 -7.46 -10.77
N PHE A 32 20.65 -7.71 -10.35
CA PHE A 32 21.60 -8.49 -11.12
C PHE A 32 22.46 -9.41 -10.26
N ALA A 33 22.89 -10.50 -10.88
CA ALA A 33 23.86 -11.43 -10.33
C ALA A 33 25.08 -11.53 -11.24
N LEU A 34 26.26 -11.59 -10.62
CA LEU A 34 27.53 -11.87 -11.29
C LEU A 34 28.01 -13.25 -10.83
N ARG A 35 28.20 -14.16 -11.76
CA ARG A 35 28.64 -15.53 -11.51
C ARG A 35 30.03 -15.78 -12.08
N GLY A 36 30.85 -16.52 -11.35
CA GLY A 36 32.13 -17.04 -11.82
C GLY A 36 31.98 -18.22 -12.75
N ALA A 37 33.09 -18.85 -13.09
CA ALA A 37 33.15 -20.06 -13.86
C ALA A 37 32.54 -21.27 -13.12
N ASP A 38 32.71 -21.33 -11.81
CA ASP A 38 32.16 -22.40 -10.98
C ASP A 38 30.66 -22.13 -10.68
N PRO A 39 29.76 -23.00 -11.17
CA PRO A 39 28.32 -22.86 -10.88
C PRO A 39 27.95 -23.02 -9.43
N ALA A 40 28.80 -23.70 -8.62
CA ALA A 40 28.58 -23.90 -7.20
C ALA A 40 29.00 -22.68 -6.35
N ALA A 41 29.79 -21.78 -6.94
CA ALA A 41 30.21 -20.57 -6.24
C ALA A 41 29.06 -19.60 -6.01
N GLU A 42 29.04 -18.97 -4.85
CA GLU A 42 28.02 -17.96 -4.54
C GLU A 42 28.09 -16.77 -5.52
N PRO A 43 26.95 -16.35 -6.09
CA PRO A 43 26.93 -15.18 -6.96
C PRO A 43 27.10 -13.88 -6.16
N TYR A 44 27.72 -12.87 -6.79
CA TYR A 44 27.58 -11.49 -6.31
C TYR A 44 26.21 -10.96 -6.73
N LEU A 45 25.29 -10.85 -5.78
CA LEU A 45 23.91 -10.49 -6.02
C LEU A 45 23.59 -9.13 -5.38
N THR A 46 23.05 -8.21 -6.17
CA THR A 46 22.66 -6.87 -5.67
C THR A 46 21.64 -6.21 -6.60
N ARG A 47 21.07 -5.09 -6.14
CA ARG A 47 20.21 -4.21 -6.93
C ARG A 47 20.95 -2.92 -7.31
N ALA A 48 20.51 -2.28 -8.36
CA ALA A 48 21.02 -0.99 -8.80
C ALA A 48 19.89 -0.08 -9.27
N ALA A 49 20.03 1.22 -9.06
CA ALA A 49 19.14 2.22 -9.64
C ALA A 49 19.41 2.42 -11.15
N ASP A 50 20.60 2.04 -11.61
CA ASP A 50 21.02 2.01 -13.00
C ASP A 50 21.95 0.80 -13.16
N LEU A 51 21.45 -0.24 -13.85
CA LEU A 51 22.16 -1.48 -14.09
C LEU A 51 23.45 -1.25 -14.89
N ARG A 52 23.36 -0.53 -16.03
CA ARG A 52 24.47 -0.24 -16.91
C ARG A 52 25.60 0.49 -16.19
N ARG A 53 25.26 1.56 -15.49
CA ARG A 53 26.23 2.37 -14.73
C ARG A 53 26.90 1.56 -13.62
N ARG A 54 26.13 0.74 -12.91
CA ARG A 54 26.66 -0.09 -11.82
C ARG A 54 27.58 -1.19 -12.33
N LEU A 55 27.17 -1.88 -13.39
CA LEU A 55 27.97 -2.93 -14.00
C LEU A 55 29.26 -2.39 -14.61
N ARG A 56 29.20 -1.28 -15.36
CA ARG A 56 30.40 -0.59 -15.84
C ARG A 56 31.40 -0.30 -14.73
N ARG A 57 30.92 0.17 -13.58
CA ARG A 57 31.79 0.47 -12.43
C ARG A 57 32.42 -0.78 -11.81
N LEU A 58 31.71 -1.91 -11.79
CA LEU A 58 32.20 -3.17 -11.20
C LEU A 58 33.13 -3.94 -12.15
N LEU A 59 32.98 -3.73 -13.45
CA LEU A 59 33.65 -4.49 -14.51
C LEU A 59 34.56 -3.63 -15.39
N ALA A 60 34.85 -2.40 -14.95
CA ALA A 60 35.78 -1.52 -15.64
C ALA A 60 37.16 -2.19 -15.80
N PRO A 61 37.89 -1.93 -16.91
CA PRO A 61 39.30 -2.28 -17.00
C PRO A 61 40.09 -1.61 -15.85
N PRO A 62 41.21 -2.15 -15.41
CA PRO A 62 42.04 -1.54 -14.39
C PRO A 62 42.48 -0.14 -14.83
N GLU A 63 42.32 0.86 -13.91
CA GLU A 63 42.59 2.29 -14.21
C GLU A 63 44.10 2.54 -14.48
N ALA A 64 44.97 1.75 -13.88
CA ALA A 64 46.42 1.83 -14.08
C ALA A 64 47.06 0.45 -14.02
N LEU A 65 48.11 0.27 -14.80
CA LEU A 65 49.00 -0.88 -14.74
C LEU A 65 50.33 -0.40 -14.16
N ASP A 66 51.02 -1.25 -13.42
CA ASP A 66 52.37 -1.00 -12.94
C ASP A 66 53.41 -1.20 -14.08
N GLU A 67 54.69 -0.96 -13.81
CA GLU A 67 55.78 -1.13 -14.77
C GLU A 67 55.90 -2.56 -15.29
N ASN A 68 55.30 -3.56 -14.62
CA ASN A 68 55.28 -4.97 -15.00
C ASN A 68 53.98 -5.38 -15.69
N GLY A 69 53.08 -4.42 -16.00
CA GLY A 69 51.77 -4.69 -16.62
C GLY A 69 50.73 -5.29 -15.68
N GLN A 70 50.98 -5.27 -14.36
CA GLN A 70 50.04 -5.75 -13.33
C GLN A 70 49.09 -4.64 -12.90
N PRO A 71 47.81 -4.95 -12.63
CA PRO A 71 46.84 -3.96 -12.14
C PRO A 71 47.30 -3.35 -10.80
N VAL A 72 47.39 -2.02 -10.75
CA VAL A 72 47.67 -1.33 -9.50
C VAL A 72 46.53 -1.57 -8.51
N PRO A 73 46.81 -1.92 -7.24
CA PRO A 73 45.77 -2.15 -6.24
C PRO A 73 44.82 -0.95 -6.09
N SER A 74 43.55 -1.15 -6.38
CA SER A 74 42.51 -0.11 -6.20
C SER A 74 41.65 -0.43 -4.98
N LYS A 75 41.24 0.61 -4.22
CA LYS A 75 40.28 0.48 -3.14
C LYS A 75 38.85 0.18 -3.65
N ARG A 76 38.62 0.26 -4.97
CA ARG A 76 37.33 -0.01 -5.58
C ARG A 76 37.17 -1.50 -5.84
N LEU A 77 35.97 -2.03 -5.49
CA LEU A 77 35.62 -3.40 -5.84
C LEU A 77 35.59 -3.54 -7.37
N ASN A 78 36.43 -4.41 -7.91
CA ASN A 78 36.47 -4.81 -9.31
C ASN A 78 36.32 -6.32 -9.40
N LEU A 79 35.35 -6.79 -10.18
CA LEU A 79 35.02 -8.19 -10.33
C LEU A 79 35.33 -8.73 -11.73
N ARG A 80 35.92 -7.90 -12.63
CA ARG A 80 36.15 -8.19 -14.04
C ARG A 80 36.83 -9.55 -14.30
N ALA A 81 37.85 -9.86 -13.51
CA ALA A 81 38.65 -11.09 -13.70
C ALA A 81 38.01 -12.35 -13.08
N ARG A 82 36.89 -12.20 -12.37
CA ARG A 82 36.29 -13.28 -11.56
C ARG A 82 34.96 -13.76 -12.11
N ILE A 83 34.37 -13.06 -13.07
CA ILE A 83 33.03 -13.36 -13.57
C ILE A 83 33.08 -13.93 -15.00
N HIS A 84 32.08 -14.79 -15.26
CA HIS A 84 31.83 -15.37 -16.61
C HIS A 84 30.41 -15.09 -17.07
N TRP A 85 29.46 -14.86 -16.13
CA TRP A 85 28.06 -14.64 -16.44
C TRP A 85 27.51 -13.40 -15.73
N ILE A 86 26.73 -12.62 -16.45
CA ILE A 86 25.91 -11.54 -15.95
C ILE A 86 24.46 -11.93 -16.14
N GLU A 87 23.70 -11.97 -15.06
CA GLU A 87 22.26 -12.21 -15.07
C GLU A 87 21.55 -10.97 -14.52
N TRP A 88 20.47 -10.53 -15.16
CA TRP A 88 19.74 -9.35 -14.67
C TRP A 88 18.26 -9.40 -15.00
N THR A 89 17.46 -8.67 -14.21
CA THR A 89 16.05 -8.38 -14.45
C THR A 89 15.83 -6.89 -14.24
N ARG A 90 15.17 -6.24 -15.19
CA ARG A 90 14.73 -4.84 -15.04
C ARG A 90 13.58 -4.74 -14.05
N THR A 91 13.47 -3.60 -13.37
CA THR A 91 12.39 -3.31 -12.44
C THR A 91 11.88 -1.88 -12.66
N GLY A 92 10.60 -1.66 -12.40
CA GLY A 92 10.00 -0.33 -12.49
C GLY A 92 10.19 0.50 -11.22
N SER A 93 10.50 -0.14 -10.08
CA SER A 93 10.58 0.55 -8.80
C SER A 93 11.62 -0.02 -7.84
N ASP A 94 12.00 0.78 -6.84
CA ASP A 94 12.86 0.33 -5.74
C ASP A 94 12.19 -0.76 -4.88
N PHE A 95 10.88 -0.72 -4.75
CA PHE A 95 10.11 -1.75 -4.05
C PHE A 95 10.21 -3.09 -4.78
N GLU A 96 9.95 -3.09 -6.08
CA GLU A 96 10.10 -4.27 -6.93
C GLU A 96 11.52 -4.83 -6.88
N SER A 97 12.54 -3.96 -7.06
CA SER A 97 13.94 -4.36 -6.94
C SER A 97 14.24 -5.02 -5.59
N THR A 98 13.63 -4.53 -4.51
CA THR A 98 13.84 -5.08 -3.16
C THR A 98 13.20 -6.47 -3.01
N LEU A 99 11.99 -6.65 -3.54
CA LEU A 99 11.29 -7.94 -3.51
C LEU A 99 12.00 -8.98 -4.38
N LEU A 100 12.41 -8.61 -5.60
CA LEU A 100 13.15 -9.51 -6.49
C LEU A 100 14.51 -9.89 -5.91
N LEU A 101 15.23 -8.93 -5.33
CA LEU A 101 16.48 -9.21 -4.63
C LEU A 101 16.29 -10.21 -3.48
N TYR A 102 15.19 -10.08 -2.71
CA TYR A 102 14.87 -11.04 -1.65
C TYR A 102 14.63 -12.44 -2.21
N ARG A 103 13.83 -12.56 -3.29
CA ARG A 103 13.55 -13.86 -3.94
C ARG A 103 14.82 -14.49 -4.51
N ALA A 104 15.63 -13.69 -5.21
CA ALA A 104 16.91 -14.15 -5.76
C ALA A 104 17.90 -14.55 -4.66
N ALA A 105 17.98 -13.80 -3.57
CA ALA A 105 18.83 -14.13 -2.43
C ALA A 105 18.39 -15.42 -1.72
N ARG A 106 17.07 -15.64 -1.55
CA ARG A 106 16.55 -16.90 -0.99
C ARG A 106 16.89 -18.10 -1.87
N SER A 107 16.80 -17.93 -3.19
CA SER A 107 17.14 -18.99 -4.14
C SER A 107 18.64 -19.30 -4.16
N ALA A 108 19.49 -18.25 -4.08
CA ALA A 108 20.95 -18.39 -4.20
C ALA A 108 21.63 -18.83 -2.89
N PHE A 109 21.15 -18.34 -1.73
CA PHE A 109 21.85 -18.49 -0.44
C PHE A 109 21.03 -19.24 0.61
N GLY A 110 19.77 -19.57 0.29
CA GLY A 110 18.82 -20.10 1.27
C GLY A 110 18.17 -19.02 2.15
N PRO A 111 17.09 -19.38 2.88
CA PRO A 111 16.23 -18.41 3.57
C PRO A 111 16.95 -17.65 4.70
N ASP A 112 17.74 -18.34 5.53
CA ASP A 112 18.36 -17.72 6.70
C ASP A 112 19.48 -16.75 6.31
N GLU A 113 20.31 -17.13 5.32
CA GLU A 113 21.37 -16.29 4.83
C GLU A 113 20.83 -15.08 4.07
N ALA A 114 19.78 -15.25 3.28
CA ALA A 114 19.08 -14.15 2.61
C ALA A 114 18.55 -13.13 3.63
N ARG A 115 17.93 -13.59 4.72
CA ARG A 115 17.44 -12.74 5.81
C ARG A 115 18.57 -11.96 6.46
N ARG A 116 19.69 -12.63 6.75
CA ARG A 116 20.88 -12.02 7.36
C ARG A 116 21.47 -10.94 6.45
N ARG A 117 21.71 -11.23 5.16
CA ARG A 117 22.30 -10.30 4.18
C ARG A 117 21.42 -9.08 3.94
N LEU A 118 20.10 -9.28 3.87
CA LEU A 118 19.14 -8.21 3.68
C LEU A 118 18.73 -7.52 4.99
N ARG A 119 19.26 -7.98 6.13
CA ARG A 119 18.95 -7.47 7.48
C ARG A 119 17.45 -7.38 7.73
N LEU A 120 16.72 -8.45 7.36
CA LEU A 120 15.29 -8.55 7.60
C LEU A 120 15.05 -8.96 9.06
N HIS A 121 14.22 -8.18 9.74
CA HIS A 121 13.80 -8.44 11.11
C HIS A 121 12.28 -8.40 11.18
N ALA A 122 11.70 -9.32 11.93
CA ALA A 122 10.25 -9.29 12.16
C ALA A 122 9.85 -7.92 12.73
N PRO A 123 8.78 -7.30 12.20
CA PRO A 123 8.31 -6.01 12.68
C PRO A 123 7.73 -6.13 14.10
N TYR A 124 7.72 -5.02 14.81
CA TYR A 124 7.01 -4.93 16.09
C TYR A 124 5.50 -4.92 15.86
N VAL A 125 4.81 -5.65 16.72
CA VAL A 125 3.36 -5.75 16.81
C VAL A 125 2.94 -5.59 18.27
N LEU A 126 1.69 -5.23 18.51
CA LEU A 126 1.04 -5.37 19.81
C LEU A 126 0.36 -6.72 19.88
N ARG A 127 0.62 -7.46 20.93
CA ARG A 127 -0.05 -8.73 21.21
C ARG A 127 -0.92 -8.60 22.44
N ILE A 128 -2.17 -9.07 22.35
CA ILE A 128 -3.07 -9.26 23.48
C ILE A 128 -3.22 -10.75 23.74
N THR A 129 -3.00 -11.19 24.98
CA THR A 129 -2.98 -12.63 25.34
C THR A 129 -4.35 -13.14 25.73
N MET A 130 -5.32 -13.11 24.78
CA MET A 130 -6.71 -13.51 25.04
C MET A 130 -6.84 -14.98 25.45
N SER A 131 -5.89 -15.82 25.06
CA SER A 131 -5.83 -17.25 25.41
C SER A 131 -5.41 -17.50 26.87
N GLN A 132 -5.00 -16.48 27.62
CA GLN A 132 -4.58 -16.59 29.03
C GLN A 132 -5.72 -16.16 29.97
N PRO A 133 -5.81 -16.69 31.21
CA PRO A 133 -6.83 -16.31 32.19
C PRO A 133 -6.83 -14.81 32.50
N HIS A 134 -5.66 -14.20 32.52
CA HIS A 134 -5.49 -12.77 32.79
C HIS A 134 -4.80 -12.09 31.59
N PRO A 135 -5.55 -11.74 30.52
CA PRO A 135 -5.02 -11.12 29.32
C PRO A 135 -4.23 -9.83 29.61
N ARG A 136 -3.21 -9.58 28.80
CA ARG A 136 -2.45 -8.30 28.81
C ARG A 136 -2.04 -7.92 27.41
N VAL A 137 -1.72 -6.65 27.19
CA VAL A 137 -1.15 -6.13 25.94
C VAL A 137 0.32 -5.81 26.12
N TYR A 138 1.13 -6.14 25.14
CA TYR A 138 2.55 -5.79 25.10
C TYR A 138 3.10 -5.75 23.67
N SER A 139 4.18 -4.99 23.48
CA SER A 139 4.89 -4.94 22.21
C SER A 139 5.84 -6.13 22.07
N THR A 140 5.85 -6.76 20.90
CA THR A 140 6.76 -7.87 20.57
C THR A 140 7.09 -7.90 19.09
N ASN A 141 8.24 -8.48 18.74
CA ASN A 141 8.58 -8.84 17.36
C ASN A 141 8.64 -10.36 17.17
N ARG A 142 8.17 -11.13 18.13
CA ARG A 142 8.10 -12.59 18.05
C ARG A 142 6.68 -13.00 17.65
N LEU A 143 6.54 -13.46 16.41
CA LEU A 143 5.29 -13.97 15.87
C LEU A 143 5.32 -15.49 15.77
N SER A 144 4.19 -16.13 16.07
CA SER A 144 3.95 -17.55 15.90
C SER A 144 2.56 -17.76 15.30
N LYS A 145 2.30 -18.92 14.69
CA LYS A 145 0.99 -19.23 14.11
C LYS A 145 -0.15 -19.05 15.12
N LYS A 146 0.08 -19.42 16.39
CA LYS A 146 -0.91 -19.26 17.48
C LYS A 146 -1.16 -17.81 17.85
N SER A 147 -0.14 -16.93 17.74
CA SER A 147 -0.25 -15.52 18.16
C SER A 147 -0.75 -14.57 17.07
N LEU A 148 -0.86 -15.02 15.82
CA LEU A 148 -1.23 -14.12 14.70
C LEU A 148 -2.59 -13.45 14.94
N ARG A 149 -3.60 -14.22 15.39
CA ARG A 149 -4.96 -13.72 15.63
C ARG A 149 -5.04 -12.71 16.79
N GLU A 150 -4.08 -12.77 17.71
CA GLU A 150 -3.98 -11.90 18.88
C GLU A 150 -2.96 -10.77 18.70
N SER A 151 -2.47 -10.56 17.45
CA SER A 151 -1.41 -9.61 17.14
C SER A 151 -1.88 -8.54 16.17
N PHE A 152 -1.56 -7.28 16.47
CA PHE A 152 -1.96 -6.09 15.70
C PHE A 152 -0.73 -5.30 15.28
N GLY A 153 -0.63 -4.94 14.02
CA GLY A 153 0.53 -4.26 13.45
C GLY A 153 0.50 -4.26 11.93
N PRO A 154 1.66 -4.09 11.28
CA PRO A 154 3.00 -3.85 11.82
C PRO A 154 3.23 -2.39 12.23
N PHE A 155 4.11 -2.16 13.19
CA PHE A 155 4.54 -0.82 13.61
C PHE A 155 5.90 -0.43 13.01
N PRO A 156 6.19 0.87 12.82
CA PRO A 156 7.49 1.33 12.31
C PRO A 156 8.64 1.03 13.27
N SER A 157 8.40 1.11 14.57
CA SER A 157 9.40 0.85 15.61
C SER A 157 8.77 0.33 16.90
N ARG A 158 9.61 -0.20 17.80
CA ARG A 158 9.20 -0.61 19.14
C ARG A 158 8.59 0.56 19.91
N ALA A 159 9.29 1.68 19.92
CA ALA A 159 8.82 2.88 20.65
C ALA A 159 7.46 3.39 20.17
N THR A 160 7.14 3.26 18.86
CA THR A 160 5.82 3.63 18.34
C THR A 160 4.75 2.65 18.79
N ALA A 161 5.05 1.35 18.81
CA ALA A 161 4.12 0.33 19.31
C ALA A 161 3.84 0.53 20.81
N GLU A 162 4.87 0.79 21.62
CA GLU A 162 4.75 1.03 23.06
C GLU A 162 3.94 2.29 23.36
N ARG A 163 4.22 3.41 22.68
CA ARG A 163 3.41 4.64 22.85
C ARG A 163 1.94 4.44 22.53
N TYR A 164 1.64 3.73 21.44
CA TYR A 164 0.26 3.42 21.09
C TYR A 164 -0.38 2.48 22.13
N CYS A 165 0.35 1.48 22.59
CA CYS A 165 -0.08 0.59 23.66
C CYS A 165 -0.45 1.36 24.92
N ASP A 166 0.42 2.27 25.38
CA ASP A 166 0.20 3.09 26.57
C ASP A 166 -1.01 4.00 26.39
N ALA A 167 -1.14 4.66 25.23
CA ALA A 167 -2.30 5.52 24.94
C ALA A 167 -3.62 4.76 24.97
N VAL A 168 -3.64 3.51 24.45
CA VAL A 168 -4.84 2.65 24.51
C VAL A 168 -5.08 2.18 25.95
N LEU A 169 -4.07 1.69 26.65
CA LEU A 169 -4.21 1.21 28.02
C LEU A 169 -4.62 2.32 29.00
N ASP A 170 -4.41 3.60 28.69
CA ASP A 170 -4.92 4.73 29.46
C ASP A 170 -6.45 4.94 29.34
N LEU A 171 -7.08 4.26 28.38
CA LEU A 171 -8.54 4.24 28.20
C LEU A 171 -9.23 3.07 28.92
N PHE A 172 -8.46 2.06 29.37
CA PHE A 172 -8.95 0.81 29.91
C PHE A 172 -8.26 0.44 31.21
N LEU A 173 -8.88 -0.45 31.97
CA LEU A 173 -8.37 -0.92 33.25
C LEU A 173 -7.67 -2.29 33.16
N LEU A 174 -7.01 -2.55 32.04
CA LEU A 174 -6.28 -3.80 31.83
C LEU A 174 -4.91 -3.78 32.51
N ARG A 175 -4.45 -4.93 33.01
CA ARG A 175 -3.15 -5.04 33.70
C ARG A 175 -1.98 -4.66 32.79
N ARG A 176 -0.97 -4.00 33.38
CA ARG A 176 0.26 -3.58 32.71
C ARG A 176 1.49 -4.33 33.22
N CYS A 177 1.37 -5.13 34.28
CA CYS A 177 2.45 -5.92 34.83
C CYS A 177 2.88 -7.03 33.87
N TYR A 178 4.18 -7.36 33.87
CA TYR A 178 4.78 -8.40 33.01
C TYR A 178 4.91 -9.75 33.68
N GLU A 179 4.71 -9.81 34.99
CA GLU A 179 4.86 -10.98 35.82
C GLU A 179 3.77 -12.01 35.49
N ASP A 180 4.09 -13.28 35.63
CA ASP A 180 3.10 -14.34 35.64
C ASP A 180 2.25 -14.17 36.89
N LEU A 181 0.95 -14.11 36.70
CA LEU A 181 0.02 -13.80 37.77
C LEU A 181 -0.37 -15.08 38.50
N GLU A 182 -0.11 -15.12 39.80
CA GLU A 182 -0.65 -16.11 40.73
C GLU A 182 -1.63 -15.38 41.65
N PRO A 183 -2.92 -15.34 41.31
CA PRO A 183 -3.91 -14.56 42.07
C PRO A 183 -4.21 -15.19 43.43
N TYR A 184 -4.35 -14.35 44.46
CA TYR A 184 -4.87 -14.72 45.77
C TYR A 184 -5.46 -13.50 46.48
N PRO A 185 -6.40 -13.68 47.43
CA PRO A 185 -7.17 -12.55 48.02
C PRO A 185 -6.31 -11.48 48.71
N GLU A 186 -5.22 -11.86 49.37
CA GLU A 186 -4.34 -10.98 50.13
C GLU A 186 -3.16 -10.47 49.30
N HIS A 187 -3.17 -10.66 47.97
CA HIS A 187 -2.09 -10.18 47.09
C HIS A 187 -1.85 -8.68 47.31
N PRO A 188 -0.58 -8.25 47.49
CA PRO A 188 -0.28 -6.83 47.83
C PRO A 188 -0.71 -5.85 46.73
N GLY A 189 -0.96 -6.34 45.51
CA GLY A 189 -1.27 -5.47 44.38
C GLY A 189 -0.01 -4.92 43.72
N CYS A 190 -0.18 -3.84 42.96
CA CYS A 190 0.91 -3.13 42.32
C CYS A 190 0.54 -1.64 42.12
N VAL A 191 1.52 -0.82 41.79
CA VAL A 191 1.35 0.62 41.56
C VAL A 191 0.21 0.95 40.58
N TYR A 192 0.00 0.15 39.54
CA TYR A 192 -1.09 0.38 38.58
C TYR A 192 -2.47 0.16 39.20
N GLY A 193 -2.60 -0.79 40.13
CA GLY A 193 -3.82 -0.98 40.90
C GLY A 193 -4.10 0.19 41.83
N GLU A 194 -3.09 0.69 42.52
CA GLU A 194 -3.20 1.86 43.41
C GLU A 194 -3.57 3.14 42.64
N MET A 195 -3.07 3.29 41.42
CA MET A 195 -3.39 4.40 40.53
C MET A 195 -4.75 4.26 39.82
N ASN A 196 -5.54 3.24 40.12
CA ASN A 196 -6.79 2.92 39.41
C ASN A 196 -6.62 2.76 37.87
N LYS A 197 -5.48 2.22 37.44
CA LYS A 197 -5.18 1.90 36.03
C LYS A 197 -5.26 0.40 35.73
N CYS A 198 -5.73 -0.41 36.67
CA CYS A 198 -5.88 -1.85 36.56
C CYS A 198 -7.00 -2.32 37.50
N MET A 199 -7.82 -3.26 37.04
CA MET A 199 -8.88 -3.90 37.84
C MET A 199 -8.34 -4.82 38.94
N GLN A 200 -7.03 -4.98 39.08
CA GLN A 200 -6.35 -5.80 40.08
C GLN A 200 -6.77 -7.29 40.06
N PRO A 201 -6.68 -7.99 38.90
CA PRO A 201 -7.02 -9.42 38.83
C PRO A 201 -6.09 -10.29 39.71
N CYS A 202 -4.95 -9.74 40.17
CA CYS A 202 -4.06 -10.39 41.12
C CYS A 202 -4.69 -10.63 42.50
N LYS A 203 -5.75 -9.89 42.87
CA LYS A 203 -6.49 -10.03 44.13
C LYS A 203 -7.77 -10.84 43.98
N GLU A 204 -7.80 -11.79 43.07
CA GLU A 204 -8.97 -12.66 42.85
C GLU A 204 -9.41 -13.34 44.16
N GLY A 205 -10.71 -13.35 44.41
CA GLY A 205 -11.30 -13.81 45.65
C GLY A 205 -11.46 -12.72 46.76
N ASN A 206 -10.86 -11.55 46.58
CA ASN A 206 -11.11 -10.41 47.46
C ASN A 206 -12.45 -9.74 47.05
N PRO A 207 -13.37 -9.46 47.98
CA PRO A 207 -14.68 -8.83 47.70
C PRO A 207 -14.59 -7.45 47.01
N GLN A 208 -13.46 -6.78 47.14
CA GLN A 208 -13.22 -5.45 46.54
C GLN A 208 -12.52 -5.51 45.17
N ALA A 209 -12.07 -6.70 44.78
CA ALA A 209 -11.43 -6.92 43.49
C ALA A 209 -12.44 -7.28 42.39
N CYS A 210 -12.00 -7.19 41.14
CA CYS A 210 -12.83 -7.61 40.02
C CYS A 210 -12.98 -9.14 39.97
N THR A 211 -14.14 -9.60 39.46
CA THR A 211 -14.30 -11.01 39.15
C THR A 211 -13.58 -11.37 37.84
N PRO A 212 -13.25 -12.67 37.62
CA PRO A 212 -12.66 -13.12 36.36
C PRO A 212 -13.50 -12.70 35.13
N GLU A 213 -14.84 -12.75 35.24
CA GLU A 213 -15.75 -12.39 34.15
C GLU A 213 -15.74 -10.88 33.86
N GLN A 214 -15.60 -10.05 34.91
CA GLN A 214 -15.46 -8.61 34.74
C GLN A 214 -14.14 -8.27 34.04
N TYR A 215 -13.06 -8.94 34.45
CA TYR A 215 -11.75 -8.76 33.82
C TYR A 215 -11.73 -9.25 32.36
N ALA A 216 -12.35 -10.40 32.09
CA ALA A 216 -12.46 -10.93 30.72
C ALA A 216 -13.26 -9.98 29.81
N ARG A 217 -14.34 -9.38 30.31
CA ARG A 217 -15.11 -8.35 29.57
C ARG A 217 -14.26 -7.13 29.23
N GLU A 218 -13.47 -6.64 30.17
CA GLU A 218 -12.57 -5.52 29.92
C GLU A 218 -11.47 -5.88 28.90
N ALA A 219 -10.91 -7.07 28.98
CA ALA A 219 -9.96 -7.58 28.00
C ALA A 219 -10.57 -7.69 26.59
N GLN A 220 -11.85 -8.13 26.51
CA GLN A 220 -12.56 -8.18 25.24
C GLN A 220 -12.80 -6.78 24.65
N ARG A 221 -13.14 -5.78 25.48
CA ARG A 221 -13.28 -4.39 25.02
C ARG A 221 -11.98 -3.83 24.44
N VAL A 222 -10.83 -4.16 25.06
CA VAL A 222 -9.51 -3.80 24.52
C VAL A 222 -9.24 -4.50 23.21
N PHE A 223 -9.57 -5.79 23.09
CA PHE A 223 -9.42 -6.55 21.85
C PHE A 223 -10.28 -5.95 20.73
N ASP A 224 -11.54 -5.62 21.02
CA ASP A 224 -12.48 -5.00 20.07
C ASP A 224 -12.01 -3.61 19.65
N PHE A 225 -11.40 -2.85 20.57
CA PHE A 225 -10.76 -1.57 20.24
C PHE A 225 -9.66 -1.74 19.19
N PHE A 226 -8.76 -2.71 19.35
CA PHE A 226 -7.72 -2.96 18.37
C PHE A 226 -8.29 -3.50 17.04
N LEU A 227 -9.29 -4.38 17.11
CA LEU A 227 -9.94 -4.97 15.94
C LEU A 227 -10.64 -3.90 15.08
N THR A 228 -11.35 -2.97 15.72
CA THR A 228 -12.13 -1.92 15.07
C THR A 228 -11.35 -0.60 14.91
N ARG A 229 -10.07 -0.57 15.31
CA ARG A 229 -9.24 0.64 15.34
C ARG A 229 -9.86 1.78 16.17
N GLY A 230 -10.44 1.42 17.28
CA GLY A 230 -11.06 2.34 18.24
C GLY A 230 -12.54 2.65 18.00
N GLN A 231 -13.12 2.20 16.87
CA GLN A 231 -14.51 2.53 16.53
C GLN A 231 -15.50 1.96 17.56
N SER A 232 -15.27 0.73 18.06
CA SER A 232 -16.13 0.12 19.08
C SER A 232 -16.29 0.98 20.34
N LEU A 233 -15.20 1.57 20.85
CA LEU A 233 -15.24 2.43 22.03
C LEU A 233 -15.77 3.84 21.69
N LEU A 234 -15.50 4.35 20.47
CA LEU A 234 -16.07 5.62 20.01
C LEU A 234 -17.59 5.56 19.94
N ASP A 235 -18.14 4.45 19.42
CA ASP A 235 -19.59 4.24 19.31
C ASP A 235 -20.22 4.06 20.70
N GLU A 236 -19.57 3.31 21.60
CA GLU A 236 -20.01 3.12 22.98
C GLU A 236 -20.11 4.47 23.72
N VAL A 237 -19.04 5.28 23.68
CA VAL A 237 -19.00 6.58 24.35
C VAL A 237 -19.96 7.59 23.71
N ALA A 238 -20.13 7.53 22.38
CA ALA A 238 -21.10 8.36 21.67
C ALA A 238 -22.53 8.06 22.11
N ALA A 239 -22.90 6.77 22.19
CA ALA A 239 -24.23 6.36 22.64
C ALA A 239 -24.51 6.80 24.09
N GLN A 240 -23.51 6.65 24.98
CA GLN A 240 -23.65 7.13 26.38
C GLN A 240 -23.80 8.65 26.44
N ARG A 241 -23.05 9.41 25.63
CA ARG A 241 -23.16 10.88 25.56
C ARG A 241 -24.54 11.31 25.08
N ASP A 242 -25.05 10.66 24.04
CA ASP A 242 -26.35 11.01 23.45
C ASP A 242 -27.47 10.68 24.42
N ALA A 243 -27.40 9.56 25.16
CA ALA A 243 -28.35 9.23 26.24
C ALA A 243 -28.32 10.25 27.40
N ALA A 244 -27.12 10.71 27.82
CA ALA A 244 -26.99 11.75 28.82
C ALA A 244 -27.59 13.10 28.35
N SER A 245 -27.40 13.42 27.07
CA SER A 245 -27.98 14.62 26.46
C SER A 245 -29.53 14.56 26.40
N GLU A 246 -30.09 13.40 26.06
CA GLU A 246 -31.54 13.17 26.08
C GLU A 246 -32.12 13.26 27.49
N ALA A 247 -31.38 12.81 28.50
CA ALA A 247 -31.71 12.95 29.90
C ALA A 247 -31.51 14.40 30.45
N MET A 248 -31.07 15.34 29.59
CA MET A 248 -30.73 16.73 29.95
C MET A 248 -29.58 16.84 30.99
N ASP A 249 -28.77 15.80 31.14
CA ASP A 249 -27.56 15.84 31.97
C ASP A 249 -26.37 16.34 31.12
N PHE A 250 -26.30 17.65 31.00
CA PHE A 250 -25.28 18.30 30.15
C PHE A 250 -23.87 18.20 30.74
N GLU A 251 -23.73 18.05 32.06
CA GLU A 251 -22.41 17.85 32.67
C GLU A 251 -21.84 16.47 32.35
N ALA A 252 -22.66 15.42 32.48
CA ALA A 252 -22.29 14.08 32.08
C ALA A 252 -22.01 14.00 30.57
N ALA A 253 -22.85 14.61 29.73
CA ALA A 253 -22.65 14.66 28.28
C ALA A 253 -21.34 15.36 27.90
N ALA A 254 -20.98 16.48 28.59
CA ALA A 254 -19.72 17.18 28.37
C ALA A 254 -18.49 16.35 28.80
N ALA A 255 -18.60 15.61 29.91
CA ALA A 255 -17.53 14.70 30.36
C ALA A 255 -17.32 13.55 29.36
N LEU A 256 -18.40 12.95 28.85
CA LEU A 256 -18.37 11.90 27.85
C LEU A 256 -17.83 12.40 26.50
N HIS A 257 -18.14 13.65 26.12
CA HIS A 257 -17.54 14.25 24.93
C HIS A 257 -16.00 14.36 25.03
N LYS A 258 -15.50 14.81 26.20
CA LYS A 258 -14.05 14.84 26.46
C LYS A 258 -13.43 13.43 26.40
N GLN A 259 -14.15 12.43 26.89
CA GLN A 259 -13.71 11.04 26.81
C GLN A 259 -13.66 10.58 25.35
N TRP A 260 -14.68 10.88 24.55
CA TRP A 260 -14.72 10.59 23.13
C TRP A 260 -13.52 11.21 22.37
N GLU A 261 -13.19 12.47 22.67
CA GLU A 261 -12.01 13.12 22.10
C GLU A 261 -10.70 12.39 22.45
N LYS A 262 -10.55 11.93 23.70
CA LYS A 262 -9.39 11.13 24.13
C LYS A 262 -9.31 9.80 23.38
N VAL A 263 -10.42 9.10 23.23
CA VAL A 263 -10.50 7.85 22.48
C VAL A 263 -10.08 8.08 21.03
N ARG A 264 -10.62 9.12 20.40
CA ARG A 264 -10.27 9.52 19.03
C ARG A 264 -8.78 9.86 18.89
N ALA A 265 -8.23 10.60 19.83
CA ALA A 265 -6.81 10.97 19.84
C ALA A 265 -5.90 9.73 19.97
N ALA A 266 -6.28 8.75 20.79
CA ALA A 266 -5.56 7.48 20.91
C ALA A 266 -5.65 6.65 19.62
N SER A 267 -6.84 6.51 19.04
CA SER A 267 -7.05 5.72 17.82
C SER A 267 -6.25 6.26 16.62
N LEU A 268 -6.06 7.57 16.51
CA LEU A 268 -5.30 8.24 15.46
C LEU A 268 -3.77 8.06 15.58
N GLN A 269 -3.27 7.51 16.69
CA GLN A 269 -1.83 7.24 16.84
C GLN A 269 -1.37 6.02 16.05
N ALA A 270 -2.29 5.14 15.64
CA ALA A 270 -1.98 4.01 14.79
C ALA A 270 -2.24 4.34 13.32
N ASP A 271 -1.28 4.01 12.48
CA ASP A 271 -1.42 4.09 11.02
C ASP A 271 -2.52 3.16 10.51
N GLU A 272 -3.02 3.43 9.29
CA GLU A 272 -4.01 2.58 8.63
C GLU A 272 -3.55 1.15 8.41
N LEU A 273 -2.24 0.93 8.28
CA LEU A 273 -1.64 -0.40 8.13
C LEU A 273 -1.72 -1.24 9.41
N VAL A 274 -1.88 -0.63 10.58
CA VAL A 274 -2.00 -1.35 11.86
C VAL A 274 -3.38 -2.01 11.94
N ARG A 275 -3.38 -3.33 11.73
CA ARG A 275 -4.58 -4.19 11.68
C ARG A 275 -4.26 -5.56 12.29
N PRO A 276 -5.25 -6.43 12.52
CA PRO A 276 -4.97 -7.83 12.86
C PRO A 276 -4.04 -8.45 11.82
N ILE A 277 -2.94 -9.03 12.27
CA ILE A 277 -1.87 -9.51 11.38
C ILE A 277 -2.34 -10.68 10.49
N ASP A 278 -3.20 -11.55 11.00
CA ASP A 278 -3.76 -12.67 10.25
C ASP A 278 -4.72 -12.24 9.14
N GLN A 279 -5.34 -11.06 9.28
CA GLN A 279 -6.29 -10.48 8.33
C GLN A 279 -5.67 -9.36 7.47
N LEU A 280 -4.39 -9.06 7.68
CA LEU A 280 -3.75 -7.96 6.98
C LEU A 280 -3.69 -8.23 5.47
N ARG A 281 -4.31 -7.36 4.72
CA ARG A 281 -4.31 -7.34 3.25
C ARG A 281 -3.94 -5.94 2.79
N ALA A 282 -3.00 -5.83 1.84
CA ALA A 282 -2.58 -4.56 1.28
C ALA A 282 -2.24 -4.73 -0.20
N LEU A 283 -2.79 -3.86 -1.03
CA LEU A 283 -2.47 -3.78 -2.45
C LEU A 283 -1.56 -2.58 -2.67
N ILE A 284 -0.42 -2.81 -3.30
CA ILE A 284 0.61 -1.79 -3.54
C ILE A 284 0.69 -1.56 -5.04
N LEU A 285 0.62 -0.30 -5.45
CA LEU A 285 0.84 0.13 -6.82
C LEU A 285 2.20 0.80 -6.94
N GLN A 286 2.97 0.38 -7.94
CA GLN A 286 4.29 0.93 -8.27
C GLN A 286 4.35 1.26 -9.77
N GLU A 287 5.35 2.02 -10.16
CA GLU A 287 5.69 2.18 -11.55
C GLU A 287 6.07 0.81 -12.16
N ALA A 288 5.52 0.50 -13.33
CA ALA A 288 5.84 -0.75 -14.01
C ALA A 288 7.17 -0.62 -14.76
N ALA A 289 7.93 -1.72 -14.85
CA ALA A 289 9.07 -1.77 -15.74
C ALA A 289 8.61 -1.59 -17.19
N PRO A 290 9.30 -0.76 -18.01
CA PRO A 290 8.97 -0.63 -19.42
C PRO A 290 9.24 -1.96 -20.15
N LEU A 291 8.40 -2.32 -21.12
CA LEU A 291 8.67 -3.40 -22.05
C LEU A 291 9.77 -2.98 -23.02
N GLU A 292 10.31 -3.94 -23.81
CA GLU A 292 11.47 -3.67 -24.67
C GLU A 292 11.26 -2.50 -25.63
N ASP A 293 10.05 -2.39 -26.18
CA ASP A 293 9.68 -1.36 -27.17
C ASP A 293 8.94 -0.16 -26.57
N GLU A 294 8.72 -0.13 -25.25
CA GLU A 294 8.02 0.97 -24.58
C GLU A 294 8.98 2.04 -24.09
N THR A 295 8.79 3.26 -24.53
CA THR A 295 9.47 4.42 -23.97
C THR A 295 8.89 4.83 -22.60
N ARG A 296 7.58 4.59 -22.39
CA ARG A 296 6.88 4.83 -21.14
C ARG A 296 5.74 3.82 -20.96
N PRO A 297 5.71 3.06 -19.86
CA PRO A 297 4.65 2.08 -19.64
C PRO A 297 3.31 2.75 -19.35
N GLU A 298 2.28 2.42 -20.15
CA GLU A 298 0.89 2.75 -19.84
C GLU A 298 0.27 1.72 -18.88
N ALA A 299 1.03 1.40 -17.83
CA ALA A 299 0.65 0.39 -16.86
C ALA A 299 1.27 0.69 -15.49
N ALA A 300 0.63 0.19 -14.45
CA ALA A 300 1.19 0.11 -13.11
C ALA A 300 1.56 -1.34 -12.75
N ALA A 301 2.58 -1.51 -11.92
CA ALA A 301 2.91 -2.78 -11.31
C ALA A 301 2.10 -2.93 -10.01
N VAL A 302 1.36 -4.01 -9.91
CA VAL A 302 0.51 -4.35 -8.77
C VAL A 302 1.21 -5.41 -7.94
N PHE A 303 1.26 -5.20 -6.63
CA PHE A 303 1.72 -6.17 -5.64
C PHE A 303 0.63 -6.38 -4.61
N LEU A 304 0.49 -7.60 -4.13
CA LEU A 304 -0.50 -7.97 -3.13
C LEU A 304 0.20 -8.59 -1.92
N PHE A 305 -0.04 -8.01 -0.74
CA PHE A 305 0.23 -8.66 0.53
C PHE A 305 -1.08 -9.26 1.05
N GLN A 306 -1.11 -10.58 1.20
CA GLN A 306 -2.27 -11.31 1.71
C GLN A 306 -1.82 -12.64 2.31
N HIS A 307 -2.43 -13.08 3.44
CA HIS A 307 -2.12 -14.32 4.15
C HIS A 307 -0.61 -14.50 4.45
N GLY A 308 0.11 -13.38 4.62
CA GLY A 308 1.56 -13.38 4.86
C GLY A 308 2.44 -13.50 3.62
N HIS A 309 1.85 -13.63 2.44
CA HIS A 309 2.57 -13.59 1.18
C HIS A 309 2.63 -12.18 0.61
N LEU A 310 3.77 -11.82 0.03
CA LEU A 310 3.94 -10.64 -0.79
C LEU A 310 4.19 -11.09 -2.24
N CYS A 311 3.16 -10.99 -3.06
CA CYS A 311 3.13 -11.43 -4.45
C CYS A 311 3.23 -10.25 -5.42
N GLY A 312 3.61 -10.52 -6.67
CA GLY A 312 3.79 -9.53 -7.73
C GLY A 312 5.23 -9.48 -8.26
N PRO A 313 5.51 -8.62 -9.26
CA PRO A 313 4.57 -7.70 -9.87
C PRO A 313 3.55 -8.38 -10.79
N GLN A 314 2.34 -7.83 -10.84
CA GLN A 314 1.37 -8.07 -11.89
C GLN A 314 1.14 -6.77 -12.65
N ARG A 315 1.26 -6.80 -13.97
CA ARG A 315 1.08 -5.60 -14.79
C ARG A 315 -0.41 -5.28 -14.94
N LEU A 316 -0.82 -4.05 -14.61
CA LEU A 316 -2.17 -3.52 -14.76
C LEU A 316 -2.15 -2.37 -15.78
N SER A 317 -2.72 -2.62 -16.97
CA SER A 317 -2.85 -1.58 -17.99
C SER A 317 -3.81 -0.47 -17.55
N THR A 318 -3.41 0.77 -17.76
CA THR A 318 -4.19 1.98 -17.48
C THR A 318 -4.96 2.50 -18.70
N LEU A 319 -4.95 1.78 -19.82
CA LEU A 319 -5.72 2.12 -21.00
C LEU A 319 -7.21 2.27 -20.67
N GLY A 320 -7.81 3.39 -21.09
CA GLY A 320 -9.21 3.70 -20.82
C GLY A 320 -9.51 4.21 -19.41
N VAL A 321 -8.50 4.35 -18.54
CA VAL A 321 -8.64 4.96 -17.21
C VAL A 321 -8.38 6.45 -17.33
N ARG A 322 -9.38 7.28 -17.00
CA ARG A 322 -9.18 8.72 -16.86
C ARG A 322 -8.43 8.97 -15.55
N ALA A 323 -7.25 9.56 -15.63
CA ALA A 323 -6.54 10.04 -14.45
C ALA A 323 -7.30 11.22 -13.86
N VAL A 324 -8.14 10.97 -12.87
CA VAL A 324 -8.71 12.03 -12.05
C VAL A 324 -7.60 12.44 -11.08
N ARG A 325 -7.01 13.61 -11.29
CA ARG A 325 -6.12 14.22 -10.30
C ARG A 325 -6.94 14.55 -9.07
N GLU A 326 -6.87 13.74 -8.04
CA GLU A 326 -7.31 14.17 -6.71
C GLU A 326 -6.42 15.37 -6.31
N GLN A 327 -7.03 16.52 -6.13
CA GLN A 327 -6.33 17.67 -5.54
C GLN A 327 -6.11 17.35 -4.06
N THR A 328 -5.02 16.68 -3.75
CA THR A 328 -4.59 16.39 -2.36
C THR A 328 -3.99 17.61 -1.65
N ALA A 329 -4.06 18.78 -2.23
CA ALA A 329 -3.64 20.01 -1.58
C ALA A 329 -4.84 20.92 -1.34
N VAL A 330 -5.12 21.11 -0.07
CA VAL A 330 -6.11 21.99 0.57
C VAL A 330 -7.35 21.24 1.03
N GLY A 331 -7.39 21.08 2.33
CA GLY A 331 -8.51 20.72 3.21
C GLY A 331 -9.80 20.31 2.52
N SER A 332 -10.22 19.09 2.75
CA SER A 332 -11.48 18.54 2.30
C SER A 332 -12.65 19.41 2.77
N SER A 333 -12.89 20.51 2.08
CA SER A 333 -14.17 21.18 2.10
C SER A 333 -15.09 20.35 1.22
N LEU A 334 -16.15 19.82 1.79
CA LEU A 334 -17.27 19.16 1.09
C LEU A 334 -17.87 20.05 -0.02
N PHE A 335 -17.44 21.29 -0.12
CA PHE A 335 -17.88 22.30 -1.08
C PHE A 335 -16.92 22.54 -2.25
N ALA A 336 -15.83 21.80 -2.37
CA ALA A 336 -14.86 21.93 -3.46
C ALA A 336 -15.08 20.91 -4.59
N GLN A 337 -16.29 20.44 -4.80
CA GLN A 337 -16.65 19.89 -6.10
C GLN A 337 -16.99 21.06 -7.00
N PRO A 338 -16.26 21.29 -8.12
CA PRO A 338 -16.78 22.14 -9.15
C PRO A 338 -18.00 21.40 -9.75
N LEU A 339 -19.18 21.74 -9.28
CA LEU A 339 -20.40 21.51 -10.03
C LEU A 339 -20.29 22.36 -11.29
N MET A 340 -19.68 21.79 -12.32
CA MET A 340 -19.83 22.26 -13.69
C MET A 340 -21.24 21.90 -14.16
N LEU A 341 -22.23 22.49 -13.54
CA LEU A 341 -23.54 22.66 -14.14
C LEU A 341 -23.39 23.88 -15.06
N ALA A 342 -23.17 23.62 -16.33
CA ALA A 342 -23.46 24.63 -17.34
C ALA A 342 -24.93 25.04 -17.12
N PRO A 343 -25.26 26.31 -16.87
CA PRO A 343 -26.64 26.72 -16.74
C PRO A 343 -27.31 26.48 -18.08
N ILE A 344 -28.29 25.58 -18.11
CA ILE A 344 -29.24 25.47 -19.23
C ILE A 344 -30.14 26.70 -19.09
N PRO A 345 -30.16 27.63 -20.04
CA PRO A 345 -31.08 28.76 -19.97
C PRO A 345 -32.50 28.24 -20.03
N LEU A 346 -33.28 28.50 -18.99
CA LEU A 346 -34.66 28.02 -18.83
C LEU A 346 -35.67 28.77 -19.74
N ASN A 347 -35.24 29.73 -20.58
CA ASN A 347 -36.16 30.64 -21.25
C ASN A 347 -35.97 30.79 -22.78
N GLU A 348 -35.25 29.91 -23.44
CA GLU A 348 -35.36 29.84 -24.91
C GLU A 348 -35.82 28.45 -25.30
N PRO A 349 -37.01 28.32 -26.00
CA PRO A 349 -37.36 27.08 -26.62
C PRO A 349 -36.31 26.78 -27.68
N ALA A 350 -35.54 25.72 -27.46
CA ALA A 350 -34.60 25.24 -28.46
C ALA A 350 -35.36 25.06 -29.79
N PRO A 351 -34.84 25.57 -30.92
CA PRO A 351 -35.44 25.30 -32.20
C PRO A 351 -35.43 23.77 -32.41
N ILE A 352 -36.62 23.19 -32.48
CA ILE A 352 -36.78 21.80 -32.81
C ILE A 352 -36.28 21.65 -34.25
N GLN A 353 -35.04 21.23 -34.41
CA GLN A 353 -34.59 20.70 -35.70
C GLN A 353 -35.29 19.39 -35.89
N ILE A 354 -36.37 19.46 -36.65
CA ILE A 354 -37.03 18.29 -37.21
C ILE A 354 -36.00 17.65 -38.13
N ALA A 355 -35.36 16.61 -37.65
CA ALA A 355 -34.56 15.73 -38.48
C ALA A 355 -35.54 15.18 -39.54
N GLN A 356 -35.32 15.56 -40.78
CA GLN A 356 -36.01 15.00 -41.91
C GLN A 356 -35.72 13.50 -41.94
N ASN A 357 -36.71 12.73 -41.51
CA ASN A 357 -36.70 11.29 -41.64
C ASN A 357 -36.68 10.96 -43.14
N ASN A 358 -35.58 10.38 -43.59
CA ASN A 358 -35.59 9.61 -44.80
C ASN A 358 -36.54 8.42 -44.58
N PRO A 359 -37.51 8.19 -45.49
CA PRO A 359 -38.44 7.09 -45.35
C PRO A 359 -37.68 5.77 -45.51
N VAL A 360 -37.74 4.94 -44.50
CA VAL A 360 -37.40 3.54 -44.61
C VAL A 360 -38.45 2.88 -45.48
N ILE A 361 -38.06 2.46 -46.67
CA ILE A 361 -38.89 1.66 -47.55
C ILE A 361 -39.01 0.26 -46.94
N LEU A 362 -40.15 -0.02 -46.36
CA LEU A 362 -40.60 -1.37 -46.06
C LEU A 362 -40.99 -2.04 -47.36
N SER A 363 -40.17 -2.94 -47.88
CA SER A 363 -40.61 -3.86 -48.95
C SER A 363 -41.26 -5.07 -48.30
N GLU A 364 -42.57 -5.15 -48.48
CA GLU A 364 -43.34 -6.38 -48.26
C GLU A 364 -42.87 -7.48 -49.20
N GLY A 365 -42.74 -8.69 -48.64
CA GLY A 365 -42.40 -9.86 -49.41
C GLY A 365 -43.57 -10.40 -50.23
N PRO A 366 -43.35 -11.35 -51.10
CA PRO A 366 -44.26 -12.45 -51.19
C PRO A 366 -43.62 -13.82 -50.97
N GLU A 367 -44.52 -14.67 -50.51
CA GLU A 367 -44.36 -16.10 -50.27
C GLU A 367 -44.04 -16.94 -51.52
N ARG A 368 -43.42 -18.09 -51.18
CA ARG A 368 -43.54 -19.43 -51.76
C ARG A 368 -42.58 -19.88 -52.84
N ALA A 369 -42.06 -21.00 -52.48
CA ALA A 369 -41.89 -22.28 -53.15
C ALA A 369 -40.48 -22.61 -53.67
N GLY A 370 -40.04 -23.79 -53.30
CA GLY A 370 -39.09 -24.54 -54.09
C GLY A 370 -37.95 -25.22 -53.30
N ARG A 371 -38.28 -26.32 -52.68
CA ARG A 371 -37.33 -27.35 -52.21
C ARG A 371 -36.56 -27.93 -53.36
N VAL A 372 -35.19 -27.81 -53.33
CA VAL A 372 -34.31 -28.69 -54.11
C VAL A 372 -33.12 -29.05 -53.18
N GLU A 373 -33.02 -30.34 -52.92
CA GLU A 373 -31.89 -30.98 -52.28
C GLU A 373 -30.72 -31.07 -53.29
N GLY A 374 -29.51 -30.73 -52.86
CA GLY A 374 -28.28 -30.96 -53.63
C GLY A 374 -27.10 -31.12 -52.64
N PRO A 375 -26.08 -31.89 -52.97
CA PRO A 375 -25.39 -32.79 -52.07
C PRO A 375 -24.31 -32.11 -51.22
N GLN A 376 -24.07 -32.66 -50.00
CA GLN A 376 -23.00 -32.35 -49.07
C GLN A 376 -21.63 -32.61 -49.71
N PRO A 377 -20.65 -31.73 -49.51
CA PRO A 377 -19.23 -32.09 -49.60
C PRO A 377 -18.69 -32.47 -48.21
N LYS A 378 -17.98 -33.58 -48.23
CA LYS A 378 -17.27 -34.20 -47.09
C LYS A 378 -16.21 -33.26 -46.50
N ASN A 379 -16.17 -33.22 -45.16
CA ASN A 379 -15.05 -32.70 -44.37
C ASN A 379 -13.73 -33.40 -44.69
N PRO A 380 -12.60 -32.69 -44.76
CA PRO A 380 -11.32 -33.25 -44.36
C PRO A 380 -11.01 -32.83 -42.94
N GLU A 381 -10.72 -33.80 -42.10
CA GLU A 381 -10.14 -33.66 -40.77
C GLU A 381 -8.78 -32.96 -40.88
N GLY A 382 -8.68 -31.79 -40.24
CA GLY A 382 -7.42 -31.10 -39.95
C GLY A 382 -7.28 -30.92 -38.46
N PRO A 383 -6.05 -30.93 -37.91
CA PRO A 383 -5.85 -31.04 -36.46
C PRO A 383 -6.27 -29.78 -35.70
N PRO A 384 -6.65 -29.91 -34.42
CA PRO A 384 -7.09 -28.78 -33.61
C PRO A 384 -5.90 -27.96 -33.15
N THR A 385 -5.67 -26.85 -33.80
CA THR A 385 -4.74 -25.85 -33.29
C THR A 385 -5.38 -24.49 -33.45
N THR A 386 -5.98 -24.01 -32.41
CA THR A 386 -5.99 -22.57 -32.12
C THR A 386 -6.34 -22.41 -30.66
N GLN A 387 -5.33 -22.32 -29.82
CA GLN A 387 -5.46 -21.63 -28.55
C GLN A 387 -5.89 -20.22 -28.89
N THR A 388 -7.15 -19.95 -28.69
CA THR A 388 -7.72 -18.61 -28.80
C THR A 388 -7.04 -17.76 -27.73
N ALA A 389 -6.12 -16.91 -28.17
CA ALA A 389 -5.60 -15.85 -27.32
C ALA A 389 -6.80 -15.08 -26.78
N PRO A 390 -6.89 -14.80 -25.46
CA PRO A 390 -8.01 -14.08 -24.92
C PRO A 390 -8.05 -12.71 -25.58
N SER A 391 -9.21 -12.38 -26.15
CA SER A 391 -9.51 -11.07 -26.77
C SER A 391 -9.36 -9.97 -25.73
N PHE A 392 -8.22 -9.29 -25.71
CA PHE A 392 -7.88 -8.20 -24.78
C PHE A 392 -8.71 -6.92 -25.00
N LEU A 393 -9.61 -6.88 -25.96
CA LEU A 393 -10.33 -5.67 -26.37
C LEU A 393 -11.73 -5.51 -25.77
N ALA A 394 -12.22 -6.47 -24.98
CA ALA A 394 -13.62 -6.44 -24.48
C ALA A 394 -13.76 -6.33 -22.94
N THR A 395 -12.67 -6.31 -22.17
CA THR A 395 -12.76 -6.24 -20.69
C THR A 395 -12.71 -4.80 -20.19
N THR A 396 -13.62 -4.44 -19.29
CA THR A 396 -13.61 -3.11 -18.67
C THR A 396 -12.33 -2.89 -17.84
N PRO A 397 -11.89 -1.64 -17.59
CA PRO A 397 -10.78 -1.37 -16.68
C PRO A 397 -10.97 -2.01 -15.32
N GLU A 398 -12.20 -2.04 -14.80
CA GLU A 398 -12.55 -2.67 -13.52
C GLU A 398 -12.33 -4.19 -13.55
N ASP A 399 -12.69 -4.85 -14.65
CA ASP A 399 -12.49 -6.30 -14.78
C ASP A 399 -11.01 -6.65 -14.88
N ARG A 400 -10.22 -5.84 -15.59
CA ARG A 400 -8.76 -6.01 -15.63
C ARG A 400 -8.13 -5.85 -14.26
N ALA A 401 -8.59 -4.87 -13.46
CA ALA A 401 -8.09 -4.68 -12.10
C ALA A 401 -8.45 -5.86 -11.19
N ARG A 402 -9.70 -6.37 -11.27
CA ARG A 402 -10.10 -7.57 -10.52
C ARG A 402 -9.29 -8.77 -10.93
N ALA A 403 -9.16 -9.03 -12.22
CA ALA A 403 -8.38 -10.16 -12.74
C ALA A 403 -6.90 -10.10 -12.30
N ALA A 404 -6.29 -8.92 -12.27
CA ALA A 404 -4.92 -8.74 -11.79
C ALA A 404 -4.79 -9.04 -10.29
N ILE A 405 -5.77 -8.64 -9.48
CA ILE A 405 -5.80 -8.93 -8.04
C ILE A 405 -6.03 -10.42 -7.79
N ASP A 406 -6.98 -11.03 -8.50
CA ASP A 406 -7.33 -12.44 -8.37
C ASP A 406 -6.14 -13.33 -8.78
N ALA A 407 -5.45 -12.99 -9.87
CA ALA A 407 -4.23 -13.69 -10.28
C ALA A 407 -3.14 -13.67 -9.20
N LEU A 408 -2.97 -12.54 -8.49
CA LEU A 408 -2.04 -12.45 -7.36
C LEU A 408 -2.55 -13.23 -6.14
N ALA A 409 -3.86 -13.22 -5.89
CA ALA A 409 -4.46 -13.91 -4.76
C ALA A 409 -4.32 -15.43 -4.84
N MET A 410 -4.39 -16.02 -6.04
CA MET A 410 -4.15 -17.46 -6.27
C MET A 410 -2.78 -17.93 -5.76
N HIS A 411 -1.77 -17.07 -5.78
CA HIS A 411 -0.45 -17.38 -5.25
C HIS A 411 -0.35 -17.31 -3.72
N THR A 412 -1.43 -16.95 -3.01
CA THR A 412 -1.48 -16.78 -1.56
C THR A 412 -2.32 -17.84 -0.85
N GLU A 413 -2.78 -18.89 -1.55
CA GLU A 413 -3.66 -19.91 -0.99
C GLU A 413 -3.00 -20.79 0.08
N SER A 414 -1.69 -21.07 -0.06
CA SER A 414 -0.94 -21.80 0.95
C SER A 414 -0.31 -20.85 1.94
N ALA A 415 -0.53 -21.06 3.25
CA ALA A 415 0.13 -20.24 4.26
C ALA A 415 1.66 -20.44 4.23
N PRO A 416 2.46 -19.34 4.22
CA PRO A 416 3.91 -19.43 4.25
C PRO A 416 4.39 -19.99 5.59
N ASP A 417 5.66 -20.38 5.66
CA ASP A 417 6.26 -20.59 6.95
C ASP A 417 6.34 -19.26 7.72
N MET A 418 6.46 -19.32 9.06
CA MET A 418 6.46 -18.09 9.88
C MET A 418 7.66 -17.19 9.61
N ALA A 419 8.75 -17.76 9.15
CA ALA A 419 9.96 -17.00 8.84
C ALA A 419 9.75 -16.18 7.54
N GLU A 420 9.19 -16.80 6.52
CA GLU A 420 8.82 -16.13 5.28
C GLU A 420 7.72 -15.09 5.48
N PHE A 421 6.71 -15.42 6.30
CA PHE A 421 5.69 -14.47 6.72
C PHE A 421 6.32 -13.20 7.31
N CYS A 422 7.24 -13.35 8.28
CA CYS A 422 7.93 -12.24 8.92
C CYS A 422 8.79 -11.44 7.94
N ASP A 423 9.44 -12.11 6.97
CA ASP A 423 10.24 -11.46 5.95
C ASP A 423 9.37 -10.60 5.04
N HIS A 424 8.27 -11.14 4.52
CA HIS A 424 7.33 -10.41 3.68
C HIS A 424 6.68 -9.22 4.42
N LEU A 425 6.27 -9.43 5.67
CA LEU A 425 5.75 -8.36 6.52
C LEU A 425 6.81 -7.28 6.79
N SER A 426 8.08 -7.67 6.94
CA SER A 426 9.20 -6.74 7.08
C SER A 426 9.43 -5.90 5.81
N LEU A 427 9.32 -6.52 4.62
CA LEU A 427 9.45 -5.81 3.34
C LEU A 427 8.32 -4.78 3.17
N LEU A 428 7.06 -5.18 3.43
CA LEU A 428 5.90 -4.29 3.42
C LEU A 428 6.11 -3.12 4.38
N ARG A 429 6.44 -3.39 5.65
CA ARG A 429 6.70 -2.36 6.67
C ARG A 429 7.79 -1.39 6.26
N ARG A 430 8.93 -1.88 5.76
CA ARG A 430 10.08 -1.05 5.35
C ARG A 430 9.71 -0.09 4.24
N TRP A 431 8.86 -0.50 3.31
CA TRP A 431 8.40 0.35 2.23
C TRP A 431 7.32 1.34 2.72
N TYR A 432 6.32 0.86 3.45
CA TYR A 432 5.18 1.67 3.89
C TYR A 432 5.59 2.84 4.78
N TYR A 433 6.49 2.61 5.73
CA TYR A 433 6.94 3.63 6.68
C TYR A 433 8.14 4.45 6.21
N ARG A 434 8.46 4.42 4.92
CA ARG A 434 9.41 5.38 4.36
C ARG A 434 8.84 6.80 4.42
N PRO A 435 9.67 7.83 4.55
CA PRO A 435 9.22 9.21 4.40
C PRO A 435 8.45 9.37 3.08
N GLU A 436 7.36 10.12 3.09
CA GLU A 436 6.46 10.27 1.94
C GLU A 436 7.21 10.68 0.65
N LYS A 437 8.20 11.56 0.77
CA LYS A 437 9.06 11.98 -0.35
C LYS A 437 9.89 10.85 -0.98
N GLN A 438 10.12 9.75 -0.23
CA GLN A 438 10.92 8.59 -0.66
C GLN A 438 10.06 7.37 -0.97
N ARG A 439 8.78 7.41 -0.60
CA ARG A 439 7.83 6.35 -0.85
C ARG A 439 7.17 6.57 -2.21
N ALA A 440 7.75 5.98 -3.26
CA ALA A 440 7.09 5.92 -4.55
C ALA A 440 5.89 4.96 -4.50
N GLY A 441 4.86 5.24 -5.31
CA GLY A 441 3.67 4.41 -5.42
C GLY A 441 2.59 4.69 -4.37
N GLU A 442 1.54 3.89 -4.43
CA GLU A 442 0.35 4.03 -3.57
C GLU A 442 -0.02 2.70 -2.92
N VAL A 443 -0.71 2.75 -1.78
CA VAL A 443 -1.21 1.56 -1.08
C VAL A 443 -2.72 1.67 -0.89
N PHE A 444 -3.40 0.54 -1.06
CA PHE A 444 -4.83 0.40 -0.85
C PHE A 444 -5.09 -0.75 0.11
N LEU A 445 -5.94 -0.49 1.08
CA LEU A 445 -6.42 -1.49 2.03
C LEU A 445 -7.87 -1.84 1.67
N PRO A 446 -8.33 -3.06 1.98
CA PRO A 446 -9.72 -3.42 1.80
C PRO A 446 -10.63 -2.50 2.63
N THR A 447 -11.84 -2.28 2.13
CA THR A 447 -12.94 -1.64 2.86
C THR A 447 -13.36 -2.49 4.06
N PRO A 448 -14.13 -1.98 5.02
CA PRO A 448 -14.55 -2.75 6.21
C PRO A 448 -15.31 -4.04 5.88
N ASP A 449 -16.00 -4.08 4.76
CA ASP A 449 -16.69 -5.25 4.19
C ASP A 449 -15.74 -6.24 3.48
N GLY A 450 -14.43 -5.98 3.51
CA GLY A 450 -13.39 -6.84 2.92
C GLY A 450 -13.22 -6.70 1.41
N ALA A 451 -13.97 -5.84 0.74
CA ALA A 451 -13.89 -5.61 -0.70
C ALA A 451 -12.72 -4.68 -1.07
N TRP A 452 -12.20 -4.83 -2.29
CA TRP A 452 -11.20 -3.92 -2.83
C TRP A 452 -11.85 -2.66 -3.43
N PRO A 453 -11.34 -1.45 -3.14
CA PRO A 453 -11.85 -0.20 -3.69
C PRO A 453 -11.38 -0.02 -5.16
N ILE A 454 -11.91 -0.80 -6.09
CA ILE A 454 -11.44 -0.95 -7.47
C ILE A 454 -11.28 0.40 -8.19
N ARG A 455 -12.27 1.30 -8.07
CA ARG A 455 -12.18 2.64 -8.71
C ARG A 455 -11.03 3.47 -8.17
N ARG A 456 -10.78 3.43 -6.86
CA ARG A 456 -9.64 4.13 -6.24
C ARG A 456 -8.31 3.51 -6.67
N ILE A 457 -8.25 2.18 -6.80
CA ILE A 457 -7.07 1.45 -7.29
C ILE A 457 -6.77 1.85 -8.74
N LEU A 458 -7.77 1.90 -9.61
CA LEU A 458 -7.59 2.33 -11.01
C LEU A 458 -7.09 3.77 -11.12
N ASN A 459 -7.67 4.69 -10.34
CA ASN A 459 -7.21 6.08 -10.30
C ASN A 459 -5.76 6.18 -9.79
N GLY A 460 -5.40 5.37 -8.78
CA GLY A 460 -4.04 5.26 -8.30
C GLY A 460 -3.09 4.70 -9.36
N ALA A 461 -3.48 3.65 -10.07
CA ALA A 461 -2.70 3.07 -11.16
C ALA A 461 -2.43 4.10 -12.27
N ALA A 462 -3.45 4.88 -12.65
CA ALA A 462 -3.27 5.94 -13.63
C ALA A 462 -2.33 7.06 -13.14
N ARG A 463 -2.40 7.47 -11.86
CA ARG A 463 -1.47 8.45 -11.28
C ARG A 463 -0.03 7.93 -11.29
N VAL A 464 0.17 6.68 -10.90
CA VAL A 464 1.49 6.05 -10.87
C VAL A 464 2.07 5.92 -12.27
N ALA A 465 1.28 5.48 -13.27
CA ALA A 465 1.71 5.35 -14.65
C ALA A 465 2.04 6.70 -15.31
N LEU A 466 1.28 7.77 -14.98
CA LEU A 466 1.55 9.12 -15.48
C LEU A 466 2.80 9.76 -14.86
N GLY A 467 3.24 9.24 -13.72
CA GLY A 467 4.35 9.80 -12.95
C GLY A 467 4.03 11.18 -12.33
N PRO A 468 5.01 11.81 -11.69
CA PRO A 468 4.83 13.12 -11.08
C PRO A 468 4.43 14.14 -12.16
N PRO A 469 3.52 15.10 -11.86
CA PRO A 469 3.14 16.12 -12.80
C PRO A 469 4.37 16.90 -13.22
N ALA A 470 4.47 17.21 -14.52
CA ALA A 470 5.50 18.09 -15.03
C ALA A 470 5.52 19.38 -14.20
N PRO A 471 6.69 19.92 -13.88
CA PRO A 471 6.79 21.18 -13.15
C PRO A 471 5.99 22.27 -13.89
N ILE A 472 5.03 22.86 -13.20
CA ILE A 472 4.17 23.90 -13.76
C ILE A 472 5.09 25.06 -14.18
N SER A 473 5.01 25.45 -15.45
CA SER A 473 5.82 26.56 -15.95
C SER A 473 5.53 27.87 -15.17
N PRO A 474 6.45 28.81 -15.08
CA PRO A 474 6.19 30.08 -14.41
C PRO A 474 4.96 30.82 -14.99
N ALA A 475 4.73 30.73 -16.30
CA ALA A 475 3.57 31.31 -16.97
C ALA A 475 2.25 30.61 -16.54
N ASP A 476 2.25 29.27 -16.43
CA ASP A 476 1.07 28.53 -15.98
C ASP A 476 0.79 28.76 -14.48
N ARG A 477 1.83 29.04 -13.68
CA ARG A 477 1.65 29.44 -12.27
C ARG A 477 0.99 30.82 -12.16
N GLU A 478 1.35 31.77 -13.01
CA GLU A 478 0.70 33.07 -13.02
C GLU A 478 -0.73 32.98 -13.54
N ALA A 479 -0.97 32.23 -14.62
CA ALA A 479 -2.33 31.96 -15.11
C ALA A 479 -3.22 31.26 -14.07
N ALA A 480 -2.69 30.26 -13.35
CA ALA A 480 -3.40 29.61 -12.27
C ALA A 480 -3.63 30.53 -11.05
N LYS A 481 -2.73 31.47 -10.81
CA LYS A 481 -2.86 32.50 -9.78
C LYS A 481 -3.94 33.52 -10.16
N ALA A 482 -3.97 33.93 -11.43
CA ALA A 482 -5.01 34.81 -11.97
C ALA A 482 -6.40 34.16 -11.94
N LEU A 483 -6.50 32.86 -12.25
CA LEU A 483 -7.76 32.08 -12.13
C LEU A 483 -8.25 31.92 -10.67
N LYS A 484 -7.35 31.86 -9.68
CA LYS A 484 -7.71 31.80 -8.26
C LYS A 484 -8.21 33.13 -7.68
N THR A 485 -8.08 34.21 -8.40
CA THR A 485 -8.50 35.56 -7.96
C THR A 485 -9.90 35.95 -8.41
N ARG A 486 -10.57 35.10 -9.22
CA ARG A 486 -11.89 35.45 -9.77
C ARG A 486 -12.87 34.29 -9.58
N ILE A 487 -13.99 34.57 -8.92
CA ILE A 487 -15.16 33.69 -8.87
C ILE A 487 -16.27 34.40 -9.60
N ILE A 488 -16.84 33.72 -10.60
CA ILE A 488 -18.03 34.20 -11.31
C ILE A 488 -19.24 33.61 -10.61
N HIS A 489 -20.08 34.44 -10.02
CA HIS A 489 -21.37 34.04 -9.45
C HIS A 489 -22.50 34.51 -10.37
N ALA A 490 -23.32 33.61 -10.82
CA ALA A 490 -24.61 33.93 -11.45
C ALA A 490 -25.60 34.27 -10.33
N GLY A 491 -26.05 35.49 -10.25
CA GLY A 491 -27.10 35.91 -9.31
C GLY A 491 -28.50 35.44 -9.76
N ARG A 492 -29.52 35.58 -8.89
CA ARG A 492 -30.91 35.22 -9.15
C ARG A 492 -31.52 35.86 -10.41
N GLU A 493 -30.89 36.92 -10.94
CA GLU A 493 -31.31 37.67 -12.12
C GLU A 493 -30.47 37.38 -13.37
N GLY A 494 -29.64 36.32 -13.36
CA GLY A 494 -28.82 35.96 -14.52
C GLY A 494 -27.67 36.91 -14.83
N VAL A 495 -27.35 37.87 -13.95
CA VAL A 495 -26.23 38.80 -14.13
C VAL A 495 -24.95 38.19 -13.55
N GLU A 496 -23.97 37.96 -14.43
CA GLU A 496 -22.63 37.55 -13.99
C GLU A 496 -21.94 38.69 -13.24
N ARG A 497 -21.54 38.43 -11.99
CA ARG A 497 -20.74 39.34 -11.20
C ARG A 497 -19.36 38.75 -10.93
N GLU A 498 -18.32 39.43 -11.32
CA GLU A 498 -16.96 39.12 -10.91
C GLU A 498 -16.75 39.58 -9.46
N VAL A 499 -16.47 38.62 -8.57
CA VAL A 499 -16.10 38.91 -7.18
C VAL A 499 -14.64 38.58 -6.98
N PRO A 500 -13.79 39.57 -6.58
CA PRO A 500 -12.40 39.31 -6.28
C PRO A 500 -12.30 38.43 -5.03
N LEU A 501 -11.51 37.35 -5.07
CA LEU A 501 -11.14 36.59 -3.90
C LEU A 501 -10.29 37.46 -2.98
N LEU A 502 -10.85 37.89 -1.85
CA LEU A 502 -10.08 38.55 -0.81
C LEU A 502 -8.96 37.63 -0.34
N PRO A 503 -7.69 38.06 -0.37
CA PRO A 503 -6.60 37.29 0.18
C PRO A 503 -6.91 37.02 1.68
N LYS A 504 -6.79 35.76 2.15
CA LYS A 504 -6.86 35.43 3.56
C LYS A 504 -5.90 36.37 4.30
N ARG A 505 -6.44 37.20 5.21
CA ARG A 505 -5.60 38.03 6.08
C ARG A 505 -4.52 37.12 6.70
N PRO A 506 -3.23 37.47 6.59
CA PRO A 506 -2.20 36.74 7.30
C PRO A 506 -2.58 36.77 8.78
N ARG A 507 -2.62 35.61 9.45
CA ARG A 507 -2.73 35.55 10.90
C ARG A 507 -1.50 36.28 11.45
N THR A 508 -1.67 37.52 11.87
CA THR A 508 -0.68 38.20 12.68
C THR A 508 -0.51 37.37 13.94
N ARG A 509 0.62 36.68 14.08
CA ARG A 509 1.08 36.23 15.38
C ARG A 509 1.08 37.47 16.25
N LYS A 510 0.26 37.49 17.33
CA LYS A 510 0.41 38.47 18.40
C LYS A 510 1.88 38.40 18.81
N ALA A 511 2.60 39.49 18.61
CA ALA A 511 3.90 39.66 19.23
C ALA A 511 3.66 39.55 20.73
N VAL A 512 4.26 38.59 21.38
CA VAL A 512 4.34 38.50 22.83
C VAL A 512 5.16 39.70 23.25
N THR A 513 4.52 40.67 23.89
CA THR A 513 5.22 41.80 24.47
C THR A 513 5.98 41.31 25.72
N PRO A 514 7.17 41.88 26.04
CA PRO A 514 7.99 41.45 27.18
C PRO A 514 7.31 41.53 28.54
N ASP A 515 6.14 42.17 28.64
CA ASP A 515 5.39 42.37 29.90
C ASP A 515 4.46 41.19 30.28
N ASP A 516 4.37 40.14 29.44
CA ASP A 516 3.57 38.94 29.76
C ASP A 516 4.41 37.83 30.46
N LEU A 517 5.61 38.16 30.95
CA LEU A 517 6.53 37.26 31.67
C LEU A 517 6.90 37.79 33.08
N VAL A 518 5.90 38.19 33.89
CA VAL A 518 6.08 38.38 35.33
C VAL A 518 5.07 37.55 36.08
#